data_12a9cd14053f5fafef6b6cb83f1657ed
#
_entry.id   12a9cd14053f5fafef6b6cb83f1657ed
#
_cell.length_a   1.000
_cell.length_b   1.000
_cell.length_c   1.000
_cell.angle_alpha   90.00
_cell.angle_beta   90.00
_cell.angle_gamma   90.00
#
_symmetry.space_group_name_H-M   'P 1'
#
loop_
_entity.id
_entity.type
_entity.pdbx_description
1 polymer ?
#
loop_
_entity_poly.entity_id
_entity_poly.type
_entity_poly.pdbx_seq_one_letter_code
_entity_poly.pdbx_strand_id
1 'polypeptide(L)'
;MSLSKYFNRVIVINVPRRGDRLTQFKKEAERVGFEFEVHEALDGKLIGMDPIVAGRLSHAQVLRKIKPDEMVLICEDDAIFRDDFNDHLDAYMADLPSDWDIFYLGALKNQVAPVNNHWVRQIETTGSHAYCVNPAKVDLFIHIARENEKWIDVAYRLWADRTNAYITHPNLVIQSAGYSDLRECETVDFKGFK
;
A
#
# COMPACT_ATOMS: atom_id res chain seq x y z
N MET A 1 9.21 18.97 -3.30
CA MET A 1 7.82 19.09 -2.82
C MET A 1 7.52 17.86 -1.98
N SER A 2 6.72 17.96 -0.96
CA SER A 2 6.62 16.87 0.03
C SER A 2 5.32 16.12 -0.15
N LEU A 3 5.33 14.83 0.20
CA LEU A 3 4.14 13.97 0.32
C LEU A 3 3.00 14.67 1.08
N SER A 4 3.31 15.55 2.02
CA SER A 4 2.35 16.34 2.82
C SER A 4 1.45 17.28 2.01
N LYS A 5 1.76 17.53 0.73
CA LYS A 5 0.86 18.25 -0.19
C LYS A 5 -0.40 17.44 -0.52
N TYR A 6 -0.30 16.12 -0.53
CA TYR A 6 -1.37 15.22 -0.96
C TYR A 6 -1.88 14.32 0.15
N PHE A 7 -1.03 13.97 1.10
CA PHE A 7 -1.39 13.08 2.18
C PHE A 7 -1.29 13.79 3.53
N ASN A 8 -2.35 13.76 4.30
CA ASN A 8 -2.39 14.31 5.66
C ASN A 8 -1.49 13.51 6.61
N ARG A 9 -1.40 12.19 6.37
CA ARG A 9 -0.57 11.27 7.15
C ARG A 9 0.01 10.18 6.26
N VAL A 10 1.17 9.67 6.65
CA VAL A 10 1.75 8.42 6.16
C VAL A 10 1.79 7.44 7.33
N ILE A 11 1.22 6.26 7.18
CA ILE A 11 1.22 5.23 8.21
C ILE A 11 1.93 4.00 7.67
N VAL A 12 3.00 3.58 8.36
CA VAL A 12 3.68 2.31 8.05
C VAL A 12 3.17 1.20 8.96
N ILE A 13 2.81 0.08 8.36
CA ILE A 13 2.42 -1.16 9.07
C ILE A 13 3.69 -1.98 9.27
N ASN A 14 4.06 -2.23 10.54
CA ASN A 14 5.27 -2.99 10.88
C ASN A 14 4.98 -3.97 12.02
N VAL A 15 5.41 -5.21 11.86
CA VAL A 15 5.40 -6.20 12.95
C VAL A 15 6.54 -5.87 13.92
N PRO A 16 6.29 -5.70 15.23
CA PRO A 16 7.29 -5.18 16.18
C PRO A 16 8.64 -5.93 16.19
N ARG A 17 8.64 -7.24 15.97
CA ARG A 17 9.87 -8.04 15.87
C ARG A 17 10.71 -7.79 14.60
N ARG A 18 10.15 -7.07 13.61
CA ARG A 18 10.82 -6.69 12.36
C ARG A 18 11.36 -5.25 12.43
N GLY A 19 12.06 -4.93 13.51
CA GLY A 19 12.75 -3.64 13.67
C GLY A 19 13.81 -3.38 12.59
N ASP A 20 14.34 -4.43 11.96
CA ASP A 20 15.22 -4.37 10.79
C ASP A 20 14.52 -3.66 9.61
N ARG A 21 13.30 -4.08 9.26
CA ARG A 21 12.50 -3.49 8.19
C ARG A 21 12.06 -2.06 8.53
N LEU A 22 11.61 -1.82 9.76
CA LEU A 22 11.27 -0.46 10.19
C LEU A 22 12.46 0.49 10.07
N THR A 23 13.67 0.02 10.40
CA THR A 23 14.91 0.79 10.24
C THR A 23 15.18 1.11 8.77
N GLN A 24 14.90 0.19 7.85
CA GLN A 24 15.04 0.43 6.42
C GLN A 24 14.00 1.42 5.90
N PHE A 25 12.73 1.25 6.28
CA PHE A 25 11.67 2.19 5.92
C PHE A 25 11.96 3.61 6.42
N LYS A 26 12.51 3.75 7.64
CA LYS A 26 12.94 5.04 8.16
C LYS A 26 13.98 5.73 7.26
N LYS A 27 14.96 4.99 6.74
CA LYS A 27 15.95 5.53 5.79
C LYS A 27 15.29 5.98 4.47
N GLU A 28 14.29 5.23 3.99
CA GLU A 28 13.52 5.63 2.81
C GLU A 28 12.72 6.91 3.08
N ALA A 29 12.05 7.03 4.22
CA ALA A 29 11.33 8.23 4.61
C ALA A 29 12.26 9.45 4.74
N GLU A 30 13.44 9.29 5.34
CA GLU A 30 14.47 10.32 5.43
C GLU A 30 14.97 10.74 4.04
N ARG A 31 15.22 9.77 3.13
CA ARG A 31 15.70 10.03 1.76
C ARG A 31 14.68 10.79 0.92
N VAL A 32 13.40 10.41 1.02
CA VAL A 32 12.29 11.04 0.28
C VAL A 32 11.82 12.35 0.94
N GLY A 33 12.06 12.49 2.23
CA GLY A 33 11.76 13.71 2.99
C GLY A 33 10.32 13.79 3.51
N PHE A 34 9.84 12.73 4.18
CA PHE A 34 8.51 12.73 4.80
C PHE A 34 8.53 12.13 6.22
N GLU A 35 7.57 12.57 7.04
CA GLU A 35 7.29 12.01 8.35
C GLU A 35 6.26 10.89 8.25
N PHE A 36 6.31 9.92 9.16
CA PHE A 36 5.36 8.81 9.21
C PHE A 36 5.03 8.38 10.63
N GLU A 37 3.90 7.71 10.77
CA GLU A 37 3.46 7.05 11.98
C GLU A 37 3.63 5.54 11.86
N VAL A 38 4.03 4.88 12.93
CA VAL A 38 4.10 3.42 12.97
C VAL A 38 2.80 2.84 13.50
N HIS A 39 2.20 1.95 12.73
CA HIS A 39 1.16 1.05 13.21
C HIS A 39 1.78 -0.30 13.53
N GLU A 40 1.79 -0.65 14.81
CA GLU A 40 2.22 -1.98 15.25
C GLU A 40 1.22 -3.03 14.75
N ALA A 41 1.66 -3.82 13.79
CA ALA A 41 0.87 -4.90 13.21
C ALA A 41 0.68 -6.05 14.20
N LEU A 42 -0.41 -6.79 14.03
CA LEU A 42 -0.61 -8.03 14.77
C LEU A 42 0.45 -9.07 14.35
N ASP A 43 1.24 -9.53 15.29
CA ASP A 43 2.16 -10.66 15.07
C ASP A 43 1.41 -11.98 15.24
N GLY A 44 0.92 -12.53 14.13
CA GLY A 44 0.16 -13.78 14.14
C GLY A 44 0.93 -14.93 14.80
N LYS A 45 2.26 -15.00 14.59
CA LYS A 45 3.10 -16.05 15.21
C LYS A 45 3.14 -15.92 16.73
N LEU A 46 3.20 -14.69 17.25
CA LEU A 46 3.25 -14.44 18.69
C LEU A 46 1.91 -14.75 19.39
N ILE A 47 0.79 -14.44 18.74
CA ILE A 47 -0.54 -14.57 19.34
C ILE A 47 -1.28 -15.85 18.92
N GLY A 48 -0.62 -16.75 18.17
CA GLY A 48 -1.22 -18.01 17.71
C GLY A 48 -2.34 -17.81 16.67
N MET A 49 -2.29 -16.73 15.91
CA MET A 49 -3.22 -16.41 14.81
C MET A 49 -2.57 -16.69 13.46
N ASP A 50 -3.37 -17.12 12.49
CA ASP A 50 -2.89 -17.24 11.10
C ASP A 50 -2.28 -15.90 10.64
N PRO A 51 -1.03 -15.89 10.15
CA PRO A 51 -0.36 -14.65 9.72
C PRO A 51 -1.11 -13.90 8.62
N ILE A 52 -1.84 -14.59 7.74
CA ILE A 52 -2.68 -13.97 6.70
C ILE A 52 -3.82 -13.17 7.34
N VAL A 53 -4.48 -13.76 8.34
CA VAL A 53 -5.54 -13.10 9.11
C VAL A 53 -4.98 -11.91 9.88
N ALA A 54 -3.86 -12.10 10.58
CA ALA A 54 -3.20 -11.04 11.33
C ALA A 54 -2.81 -9.85 10.45
N GLY A 55 -2.24 -10.11 9.26
CA GLY A 55 -1.92 -9.09 8.27
C GLY A 55 -3.15 -8.29 7.84
N ARG A 56 -4.23 -8.97 7.42
CA ARG A 56 -5.48 -8.30 7.01
C ARG A 56 -6.10 -7.46 8.13
N LEU A 57 -6.13 -7.98 9.33
CA LEU A 57 -6.68 -7.26 10.48
C LEU A 57 -5.83 -6.03 10.83
N SER A 58 -4.50 -6.09 10.65
CA SER A 58 -3.62 -4.93 10.81
C SER A 58 -3.97 -3.82 9.81
N HIS A 59 -4.19 -4.13 8.53
CA HIS A 59 -4.68 -3.16 7.55
C HIS A 59 -6.06 -2.61 7.92
N ALA A 60 -7.01 -3.46 8.34
CA ALA A 60 -8.33 -3.01 8.80
C ALA A 60 -8.24 -2.08 10.04
N GLN A 61 -7.28 -2.31 10.94
CA GLN A 61 -7.05 -1.43 12.09
C GLN A 61 -6.53 -0.05 11.65
N VAL A 62 -5.64 0.03 10.66
CA VAL A 62 -5.18 1.30 10.08
C VAL A 62 -6.33 2.04 9.43
N LEU A 63 -7.12 1.38 8.59
CA LEU A 63 -8.27 1.98 7.91
C LEU A 63 -9.25 2.62 8.92
N ARG A 64 -9.49 2.02 10.08
CA ARG A 64 -10.35 2.60 11.14
C ARG A 64 -9.82 3.89 11.77
N LYS A 65 -8.55 4.23 11.56
CA LYS A 65 -7.94 5.47 12.04
C LYS A 65 -8.08 6.62 11.06
N ILE A 66 -8.57 6.37 9.85
CA ILE A 66 -8.77 7.39 8.79
C ILE A 66 -10.03 8.19 9.10
N LYS A 67 -9.89 9.50 9.12
CA LYS A 67 -11.03 10.43 9.29
C LYS A 67 -11.69 10.71 7.93
N PRO A 68 -12.96 11.17 7.92
CA PRO A 68 -13.73 11.37 6.68
C PRO A 68 -13.07 12.27 5.61
N ASP A 69 -12.26 13.24 6.03
CA ASP A 69 -11.63 14.20 5.11
C ASP A 69 -10.10 14.02 5.05
N GLU A 70 -9.61 12.85 5.42
CA GLU A 70 -8.18 12.61 5.59
C GLU A 70 -7.64 11.67 4.51
N MET A 71 -6.70 12.16 3.70
CA MET A 71 -5.92 11.35 2.77
C MET A 71 -4.75 10.70 3.53
N VAL A 72 -4.77 9.38 3.65
CA VAL A 72 -3.72 8.62 4.35
C VAL A 72 -3.02 7.68 3.38
N LEU A 73 -1.71 7.85 3.24
CA LEU A 73 -0.88 6.86 2.54
C LEU A 73 -0.55 5.74 3.53
N ILE A 74 -0.97 4.53 3.20
CA ILE A 74 -0.69 3.32 3.98
C ILE A 74 0.46 2.59 3.30
N CYS A 75 1.54 2.35 4.05
CA CYS A 75 2.72 1.64 3.57
C CYS A 75 2.95 0.35 4.36
N GLU A 76 3.45 -0.68 3.69
CA GLU A 76 4.13 -1.81 4.34
C GLU A 76 5.60 -1.44 4.58
N ASP A 77 6.23 -2.10 5.52
CA ASP A 77 7.60 -1.79 5.98
C ASP A 77 8.72 -2.16 5.00
N ASP A 78 8.34 -2.73 3.85
CA ASP A 78 9.22 -3.07 2.73
C ASP A 78 9.00 -2.19 1.48
N ALA A 79 8.24 -1.11 1.61
CA ALA A 79 8.04 -0.16 0.52
C ALA A 79 9.32 0.63 0.22
N ILE A 80 9.70 0.67 -1.07
CA ILE A 80 10.84 1.42 -1.61
C ILE A 80 10.33 2.43 -2.63
N PHE A 81 10.66 3.69 -2.43
CA PHE A 81 10.25 4.78 -3.30
C PHE A 81 11.27 4.99 -4.44
N ARG A 82 10.83 5.40 -5.61
CA ARG A 82 11.74 5.80 -6.72
C ARG A 82 12.67 6.92 -6.27
N ASP A 83 13.87 6.99 -6.86
CA ASP A 83 14.82 8.06 -6.55
C ASP A 83 14.29 9.43 -6.95
N ASP A 84 13.54 9.50 -8.06
CA ASP A 84 12.90 10.70 -8.60
C ASP A 84 11.43 10.86 -8.19
N PHE A 85 11.00 10.19 -7.09
CA PHE A 85 9.64 10.17 -6.61
C PHE A 85 9.02 11.57 -6.47
N ASN A 86 9.75 12.48 -5.84
CA ASN A 86 9.29 13.85 -5.58
C ASN A 86 9.13 14.68 -6.86
N ASP A 87 9.87 14.35 -7.92
CA ASP A 87 9.80 15.07 -9.20
C ASP A 87 8.55 14.69 -10.00
N HIS A 88 8.03 13.47 -9.76
CA HIS A 88 6.92 12.93 -10.51
C HIS A 88 5.57 12.98 -9.79
N LEU A 89 5.55 12.99 -8.46
CA LEU A 89 4.31 12.86 -7.67
C LEU A 89 3.23 13.86 -8.09
N ASP A 90 3.60 15.12 -8.35
CA ASP A 90 2.65 16.17 -8.74
C ASP A 90 1.90 15.83 -10.05
N ALA A 91 2.62 15.32 -11.05
CA ALA A 91 2.03 14.94 -12.34
C ALA A 91 1.07 13.75 -12.19
N TYR A 92 1.47 12.75 -11.39
CA TYR A 92 0.63 11.60 -11.13
C TYR A 92 -0.65 11.98 -10.38
N MET A 93 -0.54 12.79 -9.33
CA MET A 93 -1.70 13.19 -8.55
C MET A 93 -2.65 14.11 -9.32
N ALA A 94 -2.13 14.93 -10.27
CA ALA A 94 -2.97 15.75 -11.16
C ALA A 94 -3.81 14.92 -12.13
N ASP A 95 -3.31 13.75 -12.54
CA ASP A 95 -3.95 12.85 -13.49
C ASP A 95 -4.76 11.72 -12.81
N LEU A 96 -4.85 11.71 -11.47
CA LEU A 96 -5.63 10.70 -10.75
C LEU A 96 -7.12 10.79 -11.15
N PRO A 97 -7.73 9.70 -11.65
CA PRO A 97 -9.15 9.69 -11.98
C PRO A 97 -10.03 10.09 -10.80
N SER A 98 -11.00 10.98 -11.01
CA SER A 98 -11.81 11.56 -9.92
C SER A 98 -12.77 10.56 -9.25
N ASP A 99 -13.01 9.41 -9.88
CA ASP A 99 -13.92 8.36 -9.42
C ASP A 99 -13.21 7.25 -8.64
N TRP A 100 -11.96 7.47 -8.19
CA TRP A 100 -11.18 6.46 -7.50
C TRP A 100 -11.79 6.05 -6.14
N ASP A 101 -11.74 4.76 -5.86
CA ASP A 101 -12.08 4.17 -4.55
C ASP A 101 -10.82 3.77 -3.77
N ILE A 102 -9.81 3.29 -4.48
CA ILE A 102 -8.47 2.98 -3.97
C ILE A 102 -7.44 3.27 -5.06
N PHE A 103 -6.29 3.77 -4.67
CA PHE A 103 -5.14 3.80 -5.59
C PHE A 103 -3.88 3.29 -4.93
N TYR A 104 -2.99 2.78 -5.77
CA TYR A 104 -1.69 2.23 -5.37
C TYR A 104 -0.58 3.05 -6.02
N LEU A 105 0.43 3.43 -5.25
CA LEU A 105 1.65 4.04 -5.78
C LEU A 105 2.57 3.00 -6.45
N GLY A 106 2.22 1.74 -6.34
CA GLY A 106 2.84 0.63 -7.05
C GLY A 106 2.19 -0.69 -6.70
N ALA A 107 2.24 -1.62 -7.65
CA ALA A 107 1.69 -2.96 -7.51
C ALA A 107 2.38 -3.94 -8.49
N LEU A 108 2.20 -5.22 -8.25
CA LEU A 108 2.55 -6.29 -9.17
C LEU A 108 1.44 -6.42 -10.21
N LYS A 109 1.68 -5.89 -11.41
CA LYS A 109 0.69 -5.80 -12.48
C LYS A 109 0.73 -7.06 -13.36
N ASN A 110 -0.20 -7.99 -13.16
CA ASN A 110 -0.37 -9.15 -14.05
C ASN A 110 -1.29 -8.78 -15.22
N GLN A 111 -2.42 -8.10 -14.92
CA GLN A 111 -3.34 -7.60 -15.94
C GLN A 111 -3.91 -6.26 -15.50
N VAL A 112 -3.83 -5.26 -16.39
CA VAL A 112 -4.30 -3.89 -16.17
C VAL A 112 -4.91 -3.33 -17.45
N ALA A 113 -5.78 -2.33 -17.33
CA ALA A 113 -6.29 -1.55 -18.45
C ALA A 113 -5.71 -0.13 -18.42
N PRO A 114 -5.20 0.41 -19.54
CA PRO A 114 -4.73 1.79 -19.62
C PRO A 114 -5.85 2.78 -19.31
N VAL A 115 -5.51 3.86 -18.60
CA VAL A 115 -6.43 4.96 -18.29
C VAL A 115 -5.90 6.28 -18.86
N ASN A 116 -4.68 6.65 -18.47
CA ASN A 116 -3.98 7.83 -18.97
C ASN A 116 -2.45 7.61 -18.93
N ASN A 117 -1.66 8.68 -19.02
CA ASN A 117 -0.19 8.56 -19.06
C ASN A 117 0.42 8.06 -17.73
N HIS A 118 -0.28 8.25 -16.61
CA HIS A 118 0.25 7.98 -15.28
C HIS A 118 -0.50 6.89 -14.51
N TRP A 119 -1.68 6.47 -15.00
CA TRP A 119 -2.54 5.53 -14.30
C TRP A 119 -3.05 4.41 -15.19
N VAL A 120 -3.11 3.24 -14.62
CA VAL A 120 -3.79 2.06 -15.18
C VAL A 120 -4.85 1.59 -14.18
N ARG A 121 -5.94 1.00 -14.70
CA ARG A 121 -6.98 0.38 -13.89
C ARG A 121 -6.59 -1.05 -13.55
N GLN A 122 -6.79 -1.43 -12.30
CA GLN A 122 -6.59 -2.80 -11.82
C GLN A 122 -7.58 -3.77 -12.49
N ILE A 123 -7.07 -4.88 -13.00
CA ILE A 123 -7.85 -6.06 -13.40
C ILE A 123 -7.37 -7.25 -12.58
N GLU A 124 -6.11 -7.64 -12.73
CA GLU A 124 -5.48 -8.69 -11.96
C GLU A 124 -4.09 -8.22 -11.49
N THR A 125 -4.01 -7.74 -10.26
CA THR A 125 -2.79 -7.23 -9.66
C THR A 125 -2.72 -7.64 -8.20
N THR A 126 -1.52 -7.63 -7.63
CA THR A 126 -1.25 -7.88 -6.22
C THR A 126 -0.25 -6.86 -5.69
N GLY A 127 -0.08 -6.82 -4.38
CA GLY A 127 0.80 -5.90 -3.70
C GLY A 127 0.05 -4.71 -3.08
N SER A 128 0.19 -4.58 -1.77
CA SER A 128 -0.40 -3.54 -0.93
C SER A 128 0.66 -2.69 -0.24
N HIS A 129 1.88 -2.67 -0.82
CA HIS A 129 3.04 -2.04 -0.18
C HIS A 129 2.97 -0.50 -0.06
N ALA A 130 2.17 0.18 -0.90
CA ALA A 130 1.88 1.62 -0.76
C ALA A 130 0.55 1.98 -1.44
N TYR A 131 -0.48 2.32 -0.67
CA TYR A 131 -1.80 2.60 -1.20
C TYR A 131 -2.58 3.64 -0.38
N CYS A 132 -3.61 4.21 -0.98
CA CYS A 132 -4.56 5.10 -0.33
C CYS A 132 -5.98 4.67 -0.65
N VAL A 133 -6.85 4.64 0.36
CA VAL A 133 -8.28 4.39 0.23
C VAL A 133 -9.01 5.71 0.29
N ASN A 134 -9.97 5.92 -0.62
CA ASN A 134 -10.84 7.08 -0.60
C ASN A 134 -11.58 7.14 0.76
N PRO A 135 -11.51 8.25 1.49
CA PRO A 135 -12.14 8.37 2.81
C PRO A 135 -13.62 7.99 2.81
N ALA A 136 -14.35 8.29 1.73
CA ALA A 136 -15.76 7.91 1.57
C ALA A 136 -16.00 6.40 1.38
N LYS A 137 -14.94 5.61 1.17
CA LYS A 137 -15.00 4.16 0.91
C LYS A 137 -14.33 3.32 2.00
N VAL A 138 -13.83 3.94 3.05
CA VAL A 138 -13.10 3.26 4.12
C VAL A 138 -13.87 2.09 4.71
N ASP A 139 -15.17 2.24 4.97
CA ASP A 139 -16.00 1.16 5.54
C ASP A 139 -16.09 -0.05 4.62
N LEU A 140 -16.17 0.16 3.30
CA LEU A 140 -16.14 -0.91 2.31
C LEU A 140 -14.82 -1.69 2.39
N PHE A 141 -13.68 -0.99 2.43
CA PHE A 141 -12.36 -1.64 2.48
C PHE A 141 -12.08 -2.31 3.82
N ILE A 142 -12.61 -1.79 4.94
CA ILE A 142 -12.61 -2.48 6.23
C ILE A 142 -13.41 -3.79 6.13
N HIS A 143 -14.60 -3.76 5.52
CA HIS A 143 -15.41 -4.96 5.31
C HIS A 143 -14.66 -5.99 4.47
N ILE A 144 -14.09 -5.61 3.33
CA ILE A 144 -13.30 -6.49 2.46
C ILE A 144 -12.13 -7.12 3.24
N ALA A 145 -11.40 -6.32 4.02
CA ALA A 145 -10.27 -6.79 4.80
C ALA A 145 -10.65 -7.78 5.89
N ARG A 146 -11.84 -7.68 6.46
CA ARG A 146 -12.30 -8.54 7.56
C ARG A 146 -12.96 -9.83 7.10
N GLU A 147 -13.79 -9.75 6.09
CA GLU A 147 -14.66 -10.85 5.67
C GLU A 147 -14.02 -11.79 4.63
N ASN A 148 -12.77 -11.53 4.24
CA ASN A 148 -12.04 -12.37 3.28
C ASN A 148 -11.09 -13.34 4.00
N GLU A 149 -10.78 -14.47 3.39
CA GLU A 149 -9.82 -15.46 3.89
C GLU A 149 -8.44 -15.38 3.22
N LYS A 150 -8.29 -14.49 2.23
CA LYS A 150 -7.05 -14.33 1.44
C LYS A 150 -6.17 -13.21 2.01
N TRP A 151 -4.96 -13.07 1.51
CA TRP A 151 -4.09 -11.93 1.76
C TRP A 151 -4.79 -10.63 1.37
N ILE A 152 -4.41 -9.53 1.99
CA ILE A 152 -5.09 -8.23 1.81
C ILE A 152 -5.13 -7.78 0.34
N ASP A 153 -4.03 -7.90 -0.37
CA ASP A 153 -3.90 -7.55 -1.79
C ASP A 153 -4.78 -8.44 -2.69
N VAL A 154 -4.87 -9.74 -2.38
CA VAL A 154 -5.78 -10.67 -3.06
C VAL A 154 -7.23 -10.35 -2.72
N ALA A 155 -7.54 -10.01 -1.46
CA ALA A 155 -8.87 -9.61 -1.05
C ALA A 155 -9.34 -8.37 -1.82
N TYR A 156 -8.51 -7.34 -1.94
CA TYR A 156 -8.82 -6.13 -2.73
C TYR A 156 -8.94 -6.44 -4.22
N ARG A 157 -8.09 -7.31 -4.78
CA ARG A 157 -8.17 -7.75 -6.17
C ARG A 157 -9.50 -8.44 -6.50
N LEU A 158 -10.02 -9.27 -5.60
CA LEU A 158 -11.30 -9.96 -5.80
C LEU A 158 -12.50 -9.01 -5.88
N TRP A 159 -12.32 -7.73 -5.53
CA TRP A 159 -13.32 -6.68 -5.63
C TRP A 159 -13.02 -5.67 -6.74
N ALA A 160 -12.03 -5.94 -7.60
CA ALA A 160 -11.62 -5.01 -8.65
C ALA A 160 -12.71 -4.72 -9.69
N ASP A 161 -13.66 -5.62 -9.89
CA ASP A 161 -14.83 -5.45 -10.74
C ASP A 161 -15.94 -4.55 -10.12
N ARG A 162 -15.85 -4.31 -8.80
CA ARG A 162 -16.83 -3.55 -8.01
C ARG A 162 -16.25 -2.26 -7.43
N THR A 163 -14.97 -2.00 -7.69
CA THR A 163 -14.25 -0.83 -7.19
C THR A 163 -13.47 -0.16 -8.31
N ASN A 164 -13.32 1.16 -8.22
CA ASN A 164 -12.43 1.90 -9.09
C ASN A 164 -11.03 1.92 -8.48
N ALA A 165 -10.25 0.91 -8.80
CA ALA A 165 -8.90 0.70 -8.31
C ALA A 165 -7.87 1.10 -9.37
N TYR A 166 -6.99 2.04 -9.04
CA TYR A 166 -5.98 2.59 -9.94
C TYR A 166 -4.57 2.35 -9.43
N ILE A 167 -3.62 2.19 -10.35
CA ILE A 167 -2.21 1.93 -10.03
C ILE A 167 -1.37 2.89 -10.84
N THR A 168 -0.35 3.47 -10.24
CA THR A 168 0.63 4.29 -10.96
C THR A 168 1.34 3.49 -12.04
N HIS A 169 1.56 4.10 -13.19
CA HIS A 169 2.29 3.51 -14.30
C HIS A 169 3.21 4.53 -14.98
N PRO A 170 4.53 4.34 -14.91
CA PRO A 170 5.29 3.36 -14.11
C PRO A 170 5.02 3.43 -12.60
N ASN A 171 5.36 2.36 -11.86
CA ASN A 171 5.24 2.36 -10.39
C ASN A 171 6.09 3.47 -9.77
N LEU A 172 5.55 4.19 -8.79
CA LEU A 172 6.29 5.16 -7.98
C LEU A 172 6.91 4.51 -6.73
N VAL A 173 6.33 3.39 -6.29
CA VAL A 173 6.80 2.61 -5.13
C VAL A 173 6.85 1.14 -5.53
N ILE A 174 7.86 0.43 -5.05
CA ILE A 174 8.00 -1.03 -5.22
C ILE A 174 8.19 -1.70 -3.87
N GLN A 175 8.13 -3.02 -3.84
CA GLN A 175 8.43 -3.82 -2.67
C GLN A 175 9.90 -4.27 -2.71
N SER A 176 10.64 -4.10 -1.61
CA SER A 176 12.02 -4.60 -1.50
C SER A 176 12.06 -6.13 -1.49
N ALA A 177 13.17 -6.68 -2.01
CA ALA A 177 13.49 -8.09 -1.76
C ALA A 177 13.75 -8.34 -0.27
N GLY A 178 13.54 -9.57 0.16
CA GLY A 178 13.86 -10.01 1.50
C GLY A 178 12.97 -11.14 1.99
N TYR A 179 13.19 -11.56 3.23
CA TYR A 179 12.39 -12.64 3.81
C TYR A 179 10.97 -12.19 4.10
N SER A 180 9.98 -12.85 3.48
CA SER A 180 8.56 -12.62 3.76
C SER A 180 8.10 -13.48 4.94
N ASP A 181 7.66 -12.85 6.00
CA ASP A 181 7.08 -13.55 7.16
C ASP A 181 5.76 -14.26 6.84
N LEU A 182 5.01 -13.74 5.87
CA LEU A 182 3.74 -14.33 5.43
C LEU A 182 3.95 -15.55 4.54
N ARG A 183 4.96 -15.52 3.67
CA ARG A 183 5.26 -16.61 2.72
C ARG A 183 6.30 -17.58 3.25
N GLU A 184 6.97 -17.23 4.34
CA GLU A 184 8.09 -17.97 4.95
C GLU A 184 9.21 -18.32 3.95
N CYS A 185 9.48 -17.42 3.01
CA CYS A 185 10.52 -17.57 2.00
C CYS A 185 11.15 -16.22 1.65
N GLU A 186 12.33 -16.28 1.03
CA GLU A 186 12.95 -15.11 0.42
C GLU A 186 12.12 -14.67 -0.80
N THR A 187 11.84 -13.38 -0.87
CA THR A 187 11.23 -12.75 -2.05
C THR A 187 12.34 -12.13 -2.89
N VAL A 188 12.20 -12.23 -4.20
CA VAL A 188 13.11 -11.57 -5.15
C VAL A 188 12.68 -10.11 -5.34
N ASP A 189 13.66 -9.24 -5.68
CA ASP A 189 13.35 -7.88 -6.13
C ASP A 189 12.34 -7.94 -7.26
N PHE A 190 11.20 -7.35 -7.05
CA PHE A 190 10.29 -7.10 -8.15
C PHE A 190 10.91 -5.98 -9.00
N LYS A 191 11.71 -6.41 -9.99
CA LYS A 191 12.38 -5.53 -10.94
C LYS A 191 11.33 -4.67 -11.64
N GLY A 192 11.10 -3.49 -11.11
CA GLY A 192 10.46 -2.57 -11.98
C GLY A 192 9.56 -1.53 -11.40
N PHE A 193 10.12 -0.36 -11.34
CA PHE A 193 9.38 0.88 -11.63
C PHE A 193 8.88 0.92 -13.12
N LYS A 194 8.76 -0.25 -13.79
CA LYS A 194 8.30 -0.33 -15.19
C LYS A 194 6.80 -0.42 -15.30
#